data_5984ace6456ca1d16d744883fde26ad6
#
_entry.id   5984ace6456ca1d16d744883fde26ad6
#
_cell.length_a   1.000
_cell.length_b   1.000
_cell.length_c   1.000
_cell.angle_alpha   90.00
_cell.angle_beta   90.00
_cell.angle_gamma   90.00
#
_symmetry.space_group_name_H-M   'P 1'
#
loop_
_entity.id
_entity.type
_entity.pdbx_description
1 polymer ?
#
loop_
_entity_poly.entity_id
_entity_poly.type
_entity_poly.pdbx_seq_one_letter_code
_entity_poly.pdbx_strand_id
1 'polypeptide(L)'
;QFTLIGKKMTKKSYFISIFPEIFETALRIGITKKALINKIVDFEIVNPISFLKDKERLDDVPFGGGPGMLMKANPLVDAIDFCKAKAEKKTKVIYVSPQGKLFDQSLSKELANEKDLIFLCGRYEGIDNRVLDSRVDLEISLGNFILSGGELAALAIHDSICRHYEGFLGDQESLVEETFVNNLLEYPQFTKPRQSEYGNVPEVLLSGDHKKISNWRKKQALGKTFLNRRDLLERSKLKSEDIEILEEFLSELGYDSDRIIDLLSEIR
;
A
#
# COMPACT_ATOMS: atom_id res chain seq x y z
N GLN A 1 -7.68 25.12 32.94
CA GLN A 1 -8.45 24.25 32.02
C GLN A 1 -7.46 23.27 31.42
N PHE A 2 -7.41 22.05 31.96
CA PHE A 2 -6.66 20.94 31.36
C PHE A 2 -7.45 20.46 30.14
N THR A 3 -6.96 20.77 28.95
CA THR A 3 -7.46 20.18 27.71
C THR A 3 -7.15 18.68 27.79
N LEU A 4 -8.19 17.87 27.87
CA LEU A 4 -8.12 16.41 27.71
C LEU A 4 -7.48 16.16 26.33
N ILE A 5 -6.16 15.89 26.31
CA ILE A 5 -5.49 15.31 25.16
C ILE A 5 -6.16 13.96 24.95
N GLY A 6 -6.99 13.85 23.94
CA GLY A 6 -7.70 12.62 23.60
C GLY A 6 -6.68 11.48 23.52
N LYS A 7 -6.90 10.41 24.27
CA LYS A 7 -6.04 9.22 24.30
C LYS A 7 -5.96 8.71 22.87
N LYS A 8 -4.83 8.91 22.22
CA LYS A 8 -4.60 8.44 20.83
C LYS A 8 -4.79 6.93 20.83
N MET A 9 -5.78 6.46 20.08
CA MET A 9 -6.13 5.03 20.09
C MET A 9 -5.12 4.29 19.22
N THR A 10 -4.48 3.27 19.80
CA THR A 10 -3.58 2.37 19.09
C THR A 10 -4.36 1.61 18.02
N LYS A 11 -3.87 1.60 16.79
CA LYS A 11 -4.40 0.81 15.66
C LYS A 11 -3.86 -0.59 15.76
N LYS A 12 -4.73 -1.61 15.78
CA LYS A 12 -4.28 -2.99 15.92
C LYS A 12 -4.55 -3.81 14.65
N SER A 13 -3.57 -4.60 14.26
CA SER A 13 -3.68 -5.52 13.13
C SER A 13 -3.48 -6.95 13.61
N TYR A 14 -4.36 -7.85 13.15
CA TYR A 14 -4.27 -9.28 13.40
C TYR A 14 -3.83 -9.96 12.10
N PHE A 15 -2.85 -10.85 12.19
CA PHE A 15 -2.37 -11.62 11.04
C PHE A 15 -2.63 -13.10 11.29
N ILE A 16 -3.50 -13.70 10.49
CA ILE A 16 -3.77 -15.13 10.53
C ILE A 16 -2.85 -15.80 9.51
N SER A 17 -1.84 -16.53 9.99
CA SER A 17 -0.83 -17.18 9.16
C SER A 17 -0.22 -18.39 9.86
N ILE A 18 0.22 -19.37 9.07
CA ILE A 18 0.97 -20.53 9.55
C ILE A 18 2.48 -20.25 9.73
N PHE A 19 2.94 -19.06 9.35
CA PHE A 19 4.34 -18.61 9.44
C PHE A 19 4.45 -17.30 10.24
N PRO A 20 4.25 -17.36 11.57
CA PRO A 20 4.29 -16.17 12.43
C PRO A 20 5.63 -15.41 12.36
N GLU A 21 6.74 -16.12 12.13
CA GLU A 21 8.10 -15.57 12.15
C GLU A 21 8.31 -14.49 11.09
N ILE A 22 7.60 -14.57 9.96
CA ILE A 22 7.65 -13.58 8.88
C ILE A 22 7.20 -12.21 9.41
N PHE A 23 6.09 -12.18 10.15
CA PHE A 23 5.52 -10.95 10.71
C PHE A 23 6.34 -10.45 11.90
N GLU A 24 6.75 -11.32 12.81
CA GLU A 24 7.55 -10.93 13.96
C GLU A 24 8.85 -10.24 13.55
N THR A 25 9.50 -10.74 12.51
CA THR A 25 10.72 -10.13 12.00
C THR A 25 10.43 -8.81 11.30
N ALA A 26 9.50 -8.79 10.34
CA ALA A 26 9.23 -7.64 9.49
C ALA A 26 8.66 -6.44 10.27
N LEU A 27 7.74 -6.70 11.21
CA LEU A 27 7.06 -5.62 11.95
C LEU A 27 7.89 -5.05 13.11
N ARG A 28 8.99 -5.71 13.52
CA ARG A 28 9.86 -5.25 14.61
C ARG A 28 11.12 -4.52 14.16
N ILE A 29 11.17 -4.06 12.92
CA ILE A 29 12.31 -3.29 12.38
C ILE A 29 11.86 -1.92 11.86
N GLY A 30 12.81 -1.02 11.63
CA GLY A 30 12.60 0.27 10.97
C GLY A 30 11.55 1.16 11.65
N ILE A 31 10.73 1.77 10.83
CA ILE A 31 9.70 2.72 11.24
C ILE A 31 8.56 2.06 12.01
N THR A 32 8.17 0.84 11.63
CA THR A 32 7.13 0.06 12.31
C THR A 32 7.50 -0.23 13.76
N LYS A 33 8.79 -0.56 14.03
CA LYS A 33 9.29 -0.73 15.40
C LYS A 33 9.12 0.55 16.23
N LYS A 34 9.42 1.72 15.67
CA LYS A 34 9.21 3.01 16.36
C LYS A 34 7.73 3.24 16.66
N ALA A 35 6.86 2.93 15.70
CA ALA A 35 5.42 3.08 15.86
C ALA A 35 4.85 2.13 16.93
N LEU A 36 5.38 0.91 17.06
CA LEU A 36 5.04 -0.02 18.15
C LEU A 36 5.46 0.53 19.52
N ILE A 37 6.69 1.02 19.65
CA ILE A 37 7.20 1.62 20.90
C ILE A 37 6.34 2.82 21.31
N ASN A 38 5.93 3.64 20.34
CA ASN A 38 5.10 4.82 20.55
C ASN A 38 3.59 4.50 20.66
N LYS A 39 3.21 3.24 20.63
CA LYS A 39 1.81 2.77 20.71
C LYS A 39 0.89 3.39 19.65
N ILE A 40 1.43 3.68 18.48
CA ILE A 40 0.66 4.12 17.30
C ILE A 40 0.00 2.92 16.66
N VAL A 41 0.75 1.82 16.53
CA VAL A 41 0.29 0.52 16.02
C VAL A 41 0.55 -0.58 17.04
N ASP A 42 -0.21 -1.65 16.93
CA ASP A 42 0.01 -2.93 17.63
C ASP A 42 -0.32 -4.07 16.67
N PHE A 43 0.18 -5.25 16.92
CA PHE A 43 -0.19 -6.42 16.14
C PHE A 43 -0.25 -7.69 16.96
N GLU A 44 -1.05 -8.64 16.50
CA GLU A 44 -1.14 -9.99 17.03
C GLU A 44 -1.13 -10.99 15.87
N ILE A 45 -0.32 -12.04 16.00
CA ILE A 45 -0.24 -13.09 15.00
C ILE A 45 -0.96 -14.30 15.53
N VAL A 46 -1.87 -14.84 14.73
CA VAL A 46 -2.70 -15.97 15.10
C VAL A 46 -2.42 -17.13 14.14
N ASN A 47 -1.88 -18.23 14.67
CA ASN A 47 -1.64 -19.42 13.87
C ASN A 47 -2.91 -20.29 13.85
N PRO A 48 -3.55 -20.50 12.67
CA PRO A 48 -4.76 -21.31 12.57
C PRO A 48 -4.55 -22.78 12.96
N ILE A 49 -3.32 -23.27 12.96
CA ILE A 49 -2.98 -24.63 13.44
C ILE A 49 -3.37 -24.81 14.92
N SER A 50 -3.35 -23.73 15.71
CA SER A 50 -3.72 -23.79 17.14
C SER A 50 -5.22 -24.11 17.39
N PHE A 51 -6.04 -24.06 16.37
CA PHE A 51 -7.48 -24.38 16.42
C PHE A 51 -7.80 -25.78 15.89
N LEU A 52 -6.79 -26.53 15.46
CA LEU A 52 -6.98 -27.92 15.03
C LEU A 52 -7.22 -28.81 16.22
N LYS A 53 -8.11 -29.81 16.05
CA LYS A 53 -8.25 -30.91 16.97
C LYS A 53 -7.08 -31.87 16.83
N ASP A 54 -6.92 -32.74 17.83
CA ASP A 54 -5.84 -33.72 17.85
C ASP A 54 -5.81 -34.54 16.53
N LYS A 55 -4.63 -34.67 15.93
CA LYS A 55 -4.37 -35.36 14.65
C LYS A 55 -5.06 -34.76 13.39
N GLU A 56 -5.72 -33.61 13.47
CA GLU A 56 -6.24 -32.93 12.30
C GLU A 56 -5.13 -32.24 11.48
N ARG A 57 -5.33 -32.18 10.16
CA ARG A 57 -4.51 -31.39 9.24
C ARG A 57 -5.26 -30.11 8.89
N LEU A 58 -4.52 -29.02 8.70
CA LEU A 58 -5.05 -27.73 8.26
C LEU A 58 -5.58 -27.76 6.82
N ASP A 59 -5.01 -28.63 6.01
CA ASP A 59 -5.24 -28.73 4.57
C ASP A 59 -5.90 -30.06 4.17
N ASP A 60 -6.58 -30.06 3.03
CA ASP A 60 -7.15 -31.26 2.42
C ASP A 60 -7.25 -31.11 0.90
N VAL A 61 -7.51 -32.22 0.19
CA VAL A 61 -7.71 -32.21 -1.24
C VAL A 61 -8.99 -31.46 -1.64
N PRO A 62 -8.99 -30.70 -2.75
CA PRO A 62 -10.21 -30.03 -3.20
C PRO A 62 -11.27 -31.02 -3.68
N PHE A 63 -12.54 -30.74 -3.38
CA PHE A 63 -13.65 -31.45 -4.02
C PHE A 63 -13.64 -31.19 -5.53
N GLY A 64 -13.97 -32.22 -6.29
CA GLY A 64 -13.91 -32.15 -7.76
C GLY A 64 -12.54 -32.55 -8.34
N GLY A 65 -11.54 -32.80 -7.47
CA GLY A 65 -10.17 -33.15 -7.89
C GLY A 65 -9.35 -31.95 -8.31
N GLY A 66 -8.13 -32.20 -8.78
CA GLY A 66 -7.17 -31.18 -9.17
C GLY A 66 -5.87 -31.28 -8.36
N PRO A 67 -4.80 -30.59 -8.77
CA PRO A 67 -3.54 -30.57 -8.06
C PRO A 67 -3.62 -29.71 -6.78
N GLY A 68 -2.75 -30.00 -5.82
CA GLY A 68 -2.58 -29.18 -4.63
C GLY A 68 -3.58 -29.47 -3.52
N MET A 69 -3.60 -28.58 -2.54
CA MET A 69 -4.37 -28.68 -1.30
C MET A 69 -5.07 -27.35 -1.03
N LEU A 70 -6.15 -27.38 -0.24
CA LEU A 70 -6.84 -26.18 0.25
C LEU A 70 -6.79 -26.15 1.79
N MET A 71 -6.65 -24.95 2.34
CA MET A 71 -6.82 -24.76 3.78
C MET A 71 -8.29 -24.93 4.17
N LYS A 72 -8.53 -25.74 5.19
CA LYS A 72 -9.89 -26.10 5.67
C LYS A 72 -10.61 -24.90 6.31
N ALA A 73 -11.92 -24.89 6.19
CA ALA A 73 -12.74 -23.79 6.70
C ALA A 73 -12.71 -23.66 8.24
N ASN A 74 -12.91 -24.75 8.98
CA ASN A 74 -13.09 -24.66 10.43
C ASN A 74 -11.95 -23.96 11.17
N PRO A 75 -10.66 -24.35 11.01
CA PRO A 75 -9.58 -23.69 11.75
C PRO A 75 -9.37 -22.23 11.35
N LEU A 76 -9.71 -21.86 10.11
CA LEU A 76 -9.65 -20.47 9.65
C LEU A 76 -10.79 -19.63 10.23
N VAL A 77 -12.02 -20.18 10.26
CA VAL A 77 -13.18 -19.53 10.89
C VAL A 77 -12.93 -19.30 12.37
N ASP A 78 -12.44 -20.32 13.08
CA ASP A 78 -12.15 -20.25 14.52
C ASP A 78 -11.07 -19.19 14.79
N ALA A 79 -10.03 -19.11 13.96
CA ALA A 79 -8.99 -18.09 14.07
C ALA A 79 -9.53 -16.67 13.80
N ILE A 80 -10.41 -16.50 12.79
CA ILE A 80 -11.05 -15.22 12.50
C ILE A 80 -11.96 -14.80 13.65
N ASP A 81 -12.80 -15.70 14.14
CA ASP A 81 -13.74 -15.43 15.22
C ASP A 81 -12.99 -15.10 16.53
N PHE A 82 -11.85 -15.76 16.81
CA PHE A 82 -10.94 -15.41 17.90
C PHE A 82 -10.40 -13.98 17.76
N CYS A 83 -9.93 -13.59 16.56
CA CYS A 83 -9.48 -12.23 16.32
C CYS A 83 -10.62 -11.22 16.48
N LYS A 84 -11.81 -11.51 15.93
CA LYS A 84 -12.99 -10.65 16.05
C LYS A 84 -13.44 -10.44 17.50
N ALA A 85 -13.30 -11.46 18.35
CA ALA A 85 -13.64 -11.36 19.77
C ALA A 85 -12.71 -10.42 20.56
N LYS A 86 -11.46 -10.25 20.11
CA LYS A 86 -10.47 -9.35 20.71
C LYS A 86 -10.45 -7.98 20.10
N ALA A 87 -10.84 -7.86 18.83
CA ALA A 87 -10.81 -6.63 18.06
C ALA A 87 -11.99 -5.71 18.44
N GLU A 88 -11.85 -4.46 18.06
CA GLU A 88 -12.94 -3.50 18.21
C GLU A 88 -14.12 -3.83 17.26
N LYS A 89 -15.32 -3.42 17.64
CA LYS A 89 -16.51 -3.61 16.80
C LYS A 89 -16.30 -2.97 15.41
N LYS A 90 -16.72 -3.66 14.36
CA LYS A 90 -16.59 -3.31 12.94
C LYS A 90 -15.18 -3.50 12.35
N THR A 91 -14.40 -4.41 12.90
CA THR A 91 -13.12 -4.83 12.30
C THR A 91 -13.36 -5.53 10.98
N LYS A 92 -12.64 -5.13 9.92
CA LYS A 92 -12.68 -5.78 8.61
C LYS A 92 -11.73 -6.96 8.54
N VAL A 93 -12.21 -8.06 7.93
CA VAL A 93 -11.41 -9.21 7.57
C VAL A 93 -11.01 -9.11 6.11
N ILE A 94 -9.72 -9.06 5.87
CA ILE A 94 -9.10 -8.92 4.55
C ILE A 94 -8.43 -10.24 4.19
N TYR A 95 -8.90 -10.87 3.12
CA TYR A 95 -8.20 -11.99 2.50
C TYR A 95 -7.28 -11.49 1.40
N VAL A 96 -6.03 -11.91 1.41
CA VAL A 96 -5.04 -11.50 0.41
C VAL A 96 -4.90 -12.58 -0.65
N SER A 97 -5.31 -12.28 -1.87
CA SER A 97 -5.42 -13.21 -2.98
C SER A 97 -5.22 -12.50 -4.32
N PRO A 98 -4.67 -13.16 -5.34
CA PRO A 98 -4.57 -12.57 -6.68
C PRO A 98 -5.93 -12.32 -7.36
N GLN A 99 -7.02 -12.90 -6.85
CA GLN A 99 -8.38 -12.75 -7.39
C GLN A 99 -9.10 -11.50 -6.85
N GLY A 100 -8.56 -10.87 -5.81
CA GLY A 100 -9.17 -9.74 -5.13
C GLY A 100 -9.12 -8.42 -5.91
N LYS A 101 -9.77 -7.41 -5.35
CA LYS A 101 -9.69 -6.02 -5.83
C LYS A 101 -8.24 -5.55 -5.80
N LEU A 102 -7.79 -4.90 -6.88
CA LEU A 102 -6.44 -4.35 -6.94
C LEU A 102 -6.23 -3.29 -5.85
N PHE A 103 -5.16 -3.45 -5.08
CA PHE A 103 -4.76 -2.52 -4.04
C PHE A 103 -4.11 -1.28 -4.64
N ASP A 104 -4.54 -0.11 -4.18
CA ASP A 104 -3.98 1.18 -4.57
C ASP A 104 -3.93 2.15 -3.36
N GLN A 105 -3.38 3.34 -3.59
CA GLN A 105 -3.25 4.36 -2.56
C GLN A 105 -4.61 4.83 -2.00
N SER A 106 -5.65 4.82 -2.82
CA SER A 106 -7.01 5.18 -2.39
C SER A 106 -7.57 4.17 -1.41
N LEU A 107 -7.43 2.88 -1.72
CA LEU A 107 -7.87 1.80 -0.84
C LEU A 107 -7.03 1.74 0.45
N SER A 108 -5.72 2.02 0.35
CA SER A 108 -4.85 2.17 1.53
C SER A 108 -5.37 3.24 2.49
N LYS A 109 -5.72 4.42 1.96
CA LYS A 109 -6.27 5.53 2.73
C LYS A 109 -7.65 5.22 3.31
N GLU A 110 -8.50 4.51 2.56
CA GLU A 110 -9.81 4.04 3.05
C GLU A 110 -9.63 3.12 4.25
N LEU A 111 -8.77 2.09 4.13
CA LEU A 111 -8.53 1.11 5.19
C LEU A 111 -7.84 1.72 6.41
N ALA A 112 -7.07 2.77 6.26
CA ALA A 112 -6.47 3.50 7.39
C ALA A 112 -7.51 4.14 8.32
N ASN A 113 -8.75 4.36 7.87
CA ASN A 113 -9.83 4.85 8.71
C ASN A 113 -10.43 3.76 9.60
N GLU A 114 -10.24 2.49 9.26
CA GLU A 114 -10.68 1.39 10.12
C GLU A 114 -9.90 1.38 11.44
N LYS A 115 -10.52 0.85 12.47
CA LYS A 115 -9.92 0.83 13.80
C LYS A 115 -8.91 -0.28 13.94
N ASP A 116 -9.36 -1.48 13.64
CA ASP A 116 -8.55 -2.70 13.62
C ASP A 116 -8.75 -3.41 12.28
N LEU A 117 -7.76 -4.20 11.88
CA LEU A 117 -7.80 -5.00 10.66
C LEU A 117 -7.39 -6.44 10.95
N ILE A 118 -8.03 -7.40 10.30
CA ILE A 118 -7.66 -8.81 10.33
C ILE A 118 -7.21 -9.21 8.92
N PHE A 119 -5.95 -9.62 8.77
CA PHE A 119 -5.39 -10.13 7.53
C PHE A 119 -5.39 -11.64 7.56
N LEU A 120 -6.09 -12.28 6.62
CA LEU A 120 -6.08 -13.71 6.40
C LEU A 120 -5.11 -14.04 5.26
N CYS A 121 -4.04 -14.79 5.59
CA CYS A 121 -3.02 -15.20 4.63
C CYS A 121 -3.29 -16.63 4.17
N GLY A 122 -3.64 -16.79 2.90
CA GLY A 122 -3.80 -18.10 2.27
C GLY A 122 -2.46 -18.74 1.92
N ARG A 123 -2.45 -20.07 1.91
CA ARG A 123 -1.36 -20.92 1.45
C ARG A 123 -1.90 -22.03 0.56
N TYR A 124 -1.00 -22.82 -0.02
CA TYR A 124 -1.35 -23.88 -0.96
C TYR A 124 -2.08 -23.30 -2.20
N GLU A 125 -3.14 -23.96 -2.66
CA GLU A 125 -3.99 -23.45 -3.76
C GLU A 125 -5.05 -22.43 -3.29
N GLY A 126 -5.05 -22.12 -1.99
CA GLY A 126 -5.95 -21.15 -1.38
C GLY A 126 -6.68 -21.70 -0.16
N ILE A 127 -7.83 -21.12 0.12
CA ILE A 127 -8.68 -21.47 1.28
C ILE A 127 -10.04 -21.96 0.82
N ASP A 128 -10.73 -22.70 1.66
CA ASP A 128 -12.10 -23.14 1.42
C ASP A 128 -13.03 -21.92 1.18
N ASN A 129 -13.76 -21.92 0.07
CA ASN A 129 -14.60 -20.78 -0.33
C ASN A 129 -15.65 -20.39 0.70
N ARG A 130 -16.10 -21.33 1.52
CA ARG A 130 -17.05 -21.07 2.62
C ARG A 130 -16.52 -20.07 3.65
N VAL A 131 -15.20 -19.92 3.79
CA VAL A 131 -14.57 -18.87 4.61
C VAL A 131 -14.76 -17.51 3.96
N LEU A 132 -14.53 -17.41 2.65
CA LEU A 132 -14.73 -16.17 1.90
C LEU A 132 -16.17 -15.68 2.05
N ASP A 133 -17.13 -16.55 1.78
CA ASP A 133 -18.55 -16.20 1.77
C ASP A 133 -19.09 -15.83 3.17
N SER A 134 -18.50 -16.38 4.24
CA SER A 134 -19.06 -16.24 5.60
C SER A 134 -18.29 -15.30 6.53
N ARG A 135 -17.02 -15.01 6.27
CA ARG A 135 -16.14 -14.31 7.22
C ARG A 135 -15.30 -13.19 6.64
N VAL A 136 -15.07 -13.18 5.34
CA VAL A 136 -14.22 -12.20 4.67
C VAL A 136 -15.05 -10.99 4.22
N ASP A 137 -14.61 -9.79 4.56
CA ASP A 137 -15.27 -8.56 4.18
C ASP A 137 -14.69 -7.97 2.89
N LEU A 138 -13.42 -8.28 2.58
CA LEU A 138 -12.71 -7.73 1.43
C LEU A 138 -11.61 -8.69 0.96
N GLU A 139 -11.56 -8.96 -0.32
CA GLU A 139 -10.48 -9.68 -0.98
C GLU A 139 -9.60 -8.70 -1.76
N ILE A 140 -8.28 -8.72 -1.51
CA ILE A 140 -7.33 -7.74 -2.05
C ILE A 140 -6.19 -8.43 -2.80
N SER A 141 -5.87 -7.91 -3.99
CA SER A 141 -4.74 -8.30 -4.82
C SER A 141 -3.68 -7.18 -4.86
N LEU A 142 -2.40 -7.54 -4.81
CA LEU A 142 -1.29 -6.60 -5.07
C LEU A 142 -1.03 -6.37 -6.56
N GLY A 143 -1.52 -7.25 -7.43
CA GLY A 143 -1.26 -7.15 -8.87
C GLY A 143 -1.37 -8.49 -9.59
N ASN A 144 -1.12 -8.48 -10.89
CA ASN A 144 -1.24 -9.64 -11.76
C ASN A 144 0.01 -10.55 -11.71
N PHE A 145 0.31 -11.07 -10.54
CA PHE A 145 1.39 -12.02 -10.31
C PHE A 145 1.07 -12.93 -9.12
N ILE A 146 1.72 -14.07 -9.06
CA ILE A 146 1.48 -15.09 -8.02
C ILE A 146 2.63 -15.08 -7.01
N LEU A 147 2.28 -15.12 -5.73
CA LEU A 147 3.19 -15.30 -4.61
C LEU A 147 2.98 -16.71 -4.00
N SER A 148 3.96 -17.19 -3.27
CA SER A 148 3.88 -18.49 -2.58
C SER A 148 2.92 -18.51 -1.39
N GLY A 149 2.34 -17.37 -1.02
CA GLY A 149 1.37 -17.20 0.07
C GLY A 149 1.03 -15.74 0.30
N GLY A 150 0.04 -15.49 1.15
CA GLY A 150 -0.50 -14.15 1.39
C GLY A 150 0.36 -13.25 2.31
N GLU A 151 1.35 -13.78 3.00
CA GLU A 151 2.07 -13.07 4.07
C GLU A 151 2.79 -11.81 3.58
N LEU A 152 3.55 -11.92 2.47
CA LEU A 152 4.28 -10.78 1.91
C LEU A 152 3.33 -9.70 1.41
N ALA A 153 2.23 -10.11 0.80
CA ALA A 153 1.22 -9.19 0.35
C ALA A 153 0.50 -8.50 1.52
N ALA A 154 0.17 -9.24 2.58
CA ALA A 154 -0.41 -8.68 3.80
C ALA A 154 0.53 -7.66 4.47
N LEU A 155 1.85 -7.94 4.52
CA LEU A 155 2.84 -7.00 5.01
C LEU A 155 2.93 -5.72 4.17
N ALA A 156 2.94 -5.84 2.84
CA ALA A 156 2.99 -4.68 1.94
C ALA A 156 1.73 -3.79 2.09
N ILE A 157 0.55 -4.40 2.15
CA ILE A 157 -0.72 -3.71 2.37
C ILE A 157 -0.71 -3.02 3.74
N HIS A 158 -0.32 -3.74 4.79
CA HIS A 158 -0.25 -3.21 6.15
C HIS A 158 0.70 -2.02 6.25
N ASP A 159 1.91 -2.11 5.69
CA ASP A 159 2.88 -1.00 5.69
C ASP A 159 2.29 0.24 5.01
N SER A 160 1.70 0.08 3.82
CA SER A 160 1.04 1.16 3.11
C SER A 160 -0.07 1.83 3.93
N ILE A 161 -0.91 1.04 4.63
CA ILE A 161 -1.97 1.55 5.50
C ILE A 161 -1.39 2.33 6.68
N CYS A 162 -0.35 1.80 7.33
CA CYS A 162 0.27 2.40 8.50
C CYS A 162 0.86 3.79 8.22
N ARG A 163 1.33 4.05 7.01
CA ARG A 163 1.85 5.35 6.58
C ARG A 163 0.84 6.48 6.73
N HIS A 164 -0.46 6.17 6.67
CA HIS A 164 -1.54 7.15 6.88
C HIS A 164 -1.85 7.43 8.36
N TYR A 165 -1.29 6.66 9.29
CA TYR A 165 -1.53 6.89 10.72
C TYR A 165 -0.71 8.09 11.21
N GLU A 166 -1.38 8.98 11.92
CA GLU A 166 -0.74 10.14 12.52
C GLU A 166 0.43 9.75 13.43
N GLY A 167 1.62 10.29 13.14
CA GLY A 167 2.86 10.04 13.87
C GLY A 167 3.56 8.72 13.51
N PHE A 168 3.07 7.96 12.52
CA PHE A 168 3.78 6.81 11.98
C PHE A 168 5.03 7.28 11.22
N LEU A 169 4.89 8.23 10.31
CA LEU A 169 6.00 8.94 9.66
C LEU A 169 6.51 10.07 10.55
N GLY A 170 7.81 10.36 10.47
CA GLY A 170 8.44 11.45 11.22
C GLY A 170 7.99 12.83 10.76
N ASP A 171 7.68 12.98 9.48
CA ASP A 171 7.17 14.19 8.85
C ASP A 171 5.93 13.84 8.02
N GLN A 172 4.78 14.37 8.41
CA GLN A 172 3.53 14.16 7.68
C GLN A 172 3.40 15.03 6.42
N GLU A 173 4.19 16.11 6.32
CA GLU A 173 4.23 16.91 5.10
C GLU A 173 4.79 16.11 3.93
N SER A 174 5.62 15.09 4.18
CA SER A 174 6.12 14.20 3.15
C SER A 174 4.99 13.45 2.41
N LEU A 175 3.85 13.19 3.06
CA LEU A 175 2.71 12.54 2.41
C LEU A 175 2.00 13.43 1.38
N VAL A 176 2.18 14.74 1.43
CA VAL A 176 1.48 15.68 0.54
C VAL A 176 2.10 15.73 -0.86
N GLU A 177 3.40 15.46 -0.95
CA GLU A 177 4.16 15.50 -2.21
C GLU A 177 4.56 14.09 -2.72
N GLU A 178 4.09 13.02 -2.09
CA GLU A 178 4.44 11.64 -2.49
C GLU A 178 3.83 11.24 -3.85
N THR A 179 4.47 10.27 -4.47
CA THR A 179 3.96 9.57 -5.66
C THR A 179 2.51 9.12 -5.43
N PHE A 180 1.68 9.28 -6.46
CA PHE A 180 0.22 9.03 -6.50
C PHE A 180 -0.66 10.09 -5.81
N VAL A 181 -0.09 11.07 -5.14
CA VAL A 181 -0.87 12.26 -4.75
C VAL A 181 -1.24 13.03 -6.02
N ASN A 182 -2.52 13.35 -6.17
CA ASN A 182 -3.06 13.95 -7.40
C ASN A 182 -2.82 13.13 -8.68
N ASN A 183 -2.62 11.82 -8.57
CA ASN A 183 -2.28 10.92 -9.68
C ASN A 183 -0.98 11.27 -10.42
N LEU A 184 -0.01 11.86 -9.76
CA LEU A 184 1.30 12.14 -10.33
C LEU A 184 2.38 11.28 -9.67
N LEU A 185 3.44 10.98 -10.42
CA LEU A 185 4.69 10.49 -9.87
C LEU A 185 5.47 11.65 -9.26
N GLU A 186 6.25 11.36 -8.24
CA GLU A 186 7.12 12.33 -7.62
C GLU A 186 8.24 12.78 -8.57
N TYR A 187 8.61 14.06 -8.47
CA TYR A 187 9.75 14.63 -9.18
C TYR A 187 11.09 14.02 -8.76
N PRO A 188 12.17 14.09 -9.57
CA PRO A 188 13.48 13.60 -9.20
C PRO A 188 14.07 14.40 -8.04
N GLN A 189 14.62 13.67 -7.07
CA GLN A 189 15.23 14.24 -5.87
C GLN A 189 16.75 14.15 -5.93
N PHE A 190 17.44 15.15 -5.37
CA PHE A 190 18.89 15.26 -5.35
C PHE A 190 19.40 15.52 -3.94
N THR A 191 20.57 14.98 -3.62
CA THR A 191 21.28 15.21 -2.35
C THR A 191 22.72 15.58 -2.59
N LYS A 192 23.47 15.79 -1.52
CA LYS A 192 24.93 16.09 -1.57
C LYS A 192 25.71 14.90 -2.12
N PRO A 193 26.82 15.19 -2.83
CA PRO A 193 27.41 16.48 -3.18
C PRO A 193 26.67 17.17 -4.34
N ARG A 194 26.85 18.52 -4.51
CA ARG A 194 26.23 19.28 -5.60
C ARG A 194 26.72 18.88 -6.99
N GLN A 195 27.98 18.45 -7.08
CA GLN A 195 28.63 18.00 -8.30
C GLN A 195 29.24 16.62 -8.05
N SER A 196 29.08 15.72 -9.01
CA SER A 196 29.64 14.37 -8.96
C SER A 196 29.97 13.88 -10.36
N GLU A 197 30.73 12.80 -10.45
CA GLU A 197 30.98 12.09 -11.72
C GLU A 197 29.71 11.56 -12.40
N TYR A 198 28.61 11.44 -11.64
CA TYR A 198 27.29 10.96 -12.13
C TYR A 198 26.37 12.11 -12.58
N GLY A 199 26.83 13.36 -12.48
CA GLY A 199 26.07 14.55 -12.85
C GLY A 199 25.96 15.60 -11.76
N ASN A 200 25.29 16.70 -12.09
CA ASN A 200 25.15 17.86 -11.20
C ASN A 200 23.69 18.02 -10.73
N VAL A 201 23.54 18.60 -9.55
CA VAL A 201 22.22 19.05 -9.08
C VAL A 201 21.75 20.21 -9.99
N PRO A 202 20.50 20.19 -10.46
CA PRO A 202 19.95 21.30 -11.26
C PRO A 202 20.07 22.65 -10.54
N GLU A 203 20.54 23.65 -11.26
CA GLU A 203 20.80 25.01 -10.72
C GLU A 203 19.55 25.63 -10.05
N VAL A 204 18.35 25.37 -10.60
CA VAL A 204 17.08 25.84 -10.04
C VAL A 204 16.89 25.39 -8.59
N LEU A 205 17.32 24.18 -8.24
CA LEU A 205 17.21 23.65 -6.86
C LEU A 205 18.19 24.30 -5.88
N LEU A 206 19.23 24.98 -6.41
CA LEU A 206 20.23 25.70 -5.63
C LEU A 206 19.92 27.21 -5.50
N SER A 207 18.91 27.70 -6.24
CA SER A 207 18.59 29.13 -6.36
C SER A 207 18.01 29.77 -5.10
N GLY A 208 17.38 28.98 -4.21
CA GLY A 208 16.59 29.49 -3.09
C GLY A 208 15.24 30.14 -3.49
N ASP A 209 14.93 30.21 -4.79
CA ASP A 209 13.65 30.74 -5.30
C ASP A 209 12.57 29.66 -5.23
N HIS A 210 11.78 29.68 -4.15
CA HIS A 210 10.74 28.70 -3.90
C HIS A 210 9.73 28.57 -5.05
N LYS A 211 9.41 29.66 -5.75
CA LYS A 211 8.47 29.63 -6.87
C LYS A 211 9.05 28.89 -8.07
N LYS A 212 10.32 29.19 -8.43
CA LYS A 212 11.02 28.48 -9.51
C LYS A 212 11.20 27.00 -9.18
N ILE A 213 11.57 26.68 -7.93
CA ILE A 213 11.71 25.30 -7.46
C ILE A 213 10.38 24.55 -7.56
N SER A 214 9.26 25.16 -7.11
CA SER A 214 7.93 24.55 -7.19
C SER A 214 7.50 24.29 -8.64
N ASN A 215 7.70 25.27 -9.53
CA ASN A 215 7.39 25.10 -10.96
C ASN A 215 8.24 24.00 -11.60
N TRP A 216 9.53 23.94 -11.28
CA TRP A 216 10.42 22.90 -11.78
C TRP A 216 9.96 21.51 -11.28
N ARG A 217 9.64 21.37 -9.98
CA ARG A 217 9.12 20.13 -9.41
C ARG A 217 7.84 19.67 -10.11
N LYS A 218 6.89 20.58 -10.33
CA LYS A 218 5.64 20.32 -11.04
C LYS A 218 5.91 19.85 -12.48
N LYS A 219 6.80 20.53 -13.21
CA LYS A 219 7.20 20.16 -14.58
C LYS A 219 7.80 18.75 -14.62
N GLN A 220 8.72 18.44 -13.71
CA GLN A 220 9.34 17.12 -13.64
C GLN A 220 8.35 16.02 -13.25
N ALA A 221 7.44 16.29 -12.32
CA ALA A 221 6.40 15.33 -11.92
C ALA A 221 5.46 15.01 -13.08
N LEU A 222 4.96 16.01 -13.80
CA LEU A 222 4.12 15.84 -14.99
C LEU A 222 4.85 15.06 -16.08
N GLY A 223 6.07 15.47 -16.42
CA GLY A 223 6.88 14.83 -17.45
C GLY A 223 7.22 13.38 -17.12
N LYS A 224 7.64 13.10 -15.89
CA LYS A 224 7.94 11.73 -15.42
C LYS A 224 6.69 10.85 -15.44
N THR A 225 5.54 11.40 -15.06
CA THR A 225 4.27 10.68 -15.10
C THR A 225 3.88 10.35 -16.53
N PHE A 226 4.02 11.30 -17.44
CA PHE A 226 3.76 11.10 -18.86
C PHE A 226 4.63 10.00 -19.47
N LEU A 227 5.92 9.98 -19.15
CA LEU A 227 6.85 8.99 -19.71
C LEU A 227 6.65 7.58 -19.15
N ASN A 228 6.30 7.45 -17.86
CA ASN A 228 6.31 6.16 -17.18
C ASN A 228 4.92 5.62 -16.80
N ARG A 229 3.93 6.50 -16.58
CA ARG A 229 2.60 6.13 -16.07
C ARG A 229 1.52 7.03 -16.64
N ARG A 230 1.38 7.01 -17.96
CA ARG A 230 0.41 7.80 -18.71
C ARG A 230 -1.03 7.57 -18.25
N ASP A 231 -1.33 6.34 -17.83
CA ASP A 231 -2.60 5.93 -17.23
C ASP A 231 -3.03 6.78 -16.01
N LEU A 232 -2.07 7.35 -15.29
CA LEU A 232 -2.36 8.24 -14.18
C LEU A 232 -2.79 9.64 -14.63
N LEU A 233 -2.24 10.12 -15.75
CA LEU A 233 -2.63 11.43 -16.31
C LEU A 233 -4.06 11.42 -16.86
N GLU A 234 -4.50 10.31 -17.47
CA GLU A 234 -5.89 10.11 -17.92
C GLU A 234 -6.90 10.19 -16.77
N ARG A 235 -6.50 9.80 -15.57
CA ARG A 235 -7.30 9.88 -14.34
C ARG A 235 -7.19 11.21 -13.63
N SER A 236 -6.16 12.01 -13.96
CA SER A 236 -5.95 13.33 -13.39
C SER A 236 -6.80 14.34 -14.13
N LYS A 237 -7.39 15.29 -13.40
CA LYS A 237 -8.04 16.45 -14.03
C LYS A 237 -6.99 17.51 -14.30
N LEU A 238 -6.22 17.34 -15.38
CA LEU A 238 -5.21 18.30 -15.80
C LEU A 238 -5.86 19.65 -16.13
N LYS A 239 -5.27 20.73 -15.62
CA LYS A 239 -5.65 22.09 -15.96
C LYS A 239 -4.89 22.51 -17.22
N SER A 240 -5.37 23.56 -17.90
CA SER A 240 -4.66 24.13 -19.07
C SER A 240 -3.20 24.45 -18.77
N GLU A 241 -2.91 25.01 -17.58
CA GLU A 241 -1.55 25.28 -17.09
C GLU A 241 -0.68 24.00 -17.00
N ASP A 242 -1.25 22.87 -16.59
CA ASP A 242 -0.53 21.60 -16.50
C ASP A 242 -0.13 21.08 -17.88
N ILE A 243 -0.99 21.30 -18.87
CA ILE A 243 -0.75 20.93 -20.27
C ILE A 243 0.38 21.80 -20.84
N GLU A 244 0.34 23.12 -20.64
CA GLU A 244 1.40 24.05 -21.07
C GLU A 244 2.77 23.66 -20.47
N ILE A 245 2.81 23.31 -19.18
CA ILE A 245 4.03 22.84 -18.50
C ILE A 245 4.52 21.52 -19.11
N LEU A 246 3.61 20.62 -19.46
CA LEU A 246 3.96 19.34 -20.07
C LEU A 246 4.45 19.50 -21.51
N GLU A 247 3.86 20.42 -22.28
CA GLU A 247 4.34 20.82 -23.62
C GLU A 247 5.77 21.33 -23.56
N GLU A 248 6.07 22.24 -22.61
CA GLU A 248 7.42 22.74 -22.37
C GLU A 248 8.41 21.60 -22.06
N PHE A 249 8.02 20.66 -21.18
CA PHE A 249 8.84 19.50 -20.83
C PHE A 249 9.15 18.61 -22.05
N LEU A 250 8.14 18.32 -22.87
CA LEU A 250 8.31 17.49 -24.07
C LEU A 250 9.17 18.19 -25.12
N SER A 251 9.02 19.50 -25.27
CA SER A 251 9.88 20.31 -26.16
C SER A 251 11.36 20.27 -25.71
N GLU A 252 11.63 20.36 -24.41
CA GLU A 252 12.99 20.23 -23.86
C GLU A 252 13.61 18.84 -24.12
N LEU A 253 12.78 17.81 -24.27
CA LEU A 253 13.21 16.46 -24.67
C LEU A 253 13.45 16.31 -26.17
N GLY A 254 13.15 17.37 -26.97
CA GLY A 254 13.38 17.39 -28.41
C GLY A 254 12.22 16.88 -29.27
N TYR A 255 11.01 16.76 -28.69
CA TYR A 255 9.81 16.49 -29.49
C TYR A 255 9.42 17.74 -30.28
N ASP A 256 9.03 17.58 -31.55
CA ASP A 256 8.46 18.66 -32.34
C ASP A 256 6.98 18.95 -31.99
N SER A 257 6.49 20.10 -32.40
CA SER A 257 5.14 20.56 -32.02
C SER A 257 4.03 19.63 -32.49
N ASP A 258 4.14 19.06 -33.69
CA ASP A 258 3.10 18.20 -34.25
C ASP A 258 3.03 16.89 -33.41
N ARG A 259 4.18 16.32 -33.06
CA ARG A 259 4.28 15.15 -32.23
C ARG A 259 3.78 15.39 -30.80
N ILE A 260 4.04 16.59 -30.24
CA ILE A 260 3.52 16.95 -28.91
C ILE A 260 1.99 17.01 -28.93
N ILE A 261 1.40 17.62 -29.96
CA ILE A 261 -0.07 17.69 -30.11
C ILE A 261 -0.68 16.28 -30.17
N ASP A 262 -0.11 15.38 -30.97
CA ASP A 262 -0.56 14.00 -31.08
C ASP A 262 -0.53 13.29 -29.71
N LEU A 263 0.62 13.37 -29.02
CA LEU A 263 0.84 12.72 -27.72
C LEU A 263 -0.12 13.24 -26.63
N LEU A 264 -0.41 14.54 -26.62
CA LEU A 264 -1.31 15.14 -25.65
C LEU A 264 -2.78 14.89 -25.96
N SER A 265 -3.13 14.61 -27.22
CA SER A 265 -4.49 14.23 -27.60
C SER A 265 -4.91 12.87 -27.00
N GLU A 266 -3.93 11.99 -26.71
CA GLU A 266 -4.15 10.67 -26.10
C GLU A 266 -4.53 10.74 -24.61
N ILE A 267 -4.28 11.87 -23.93
CA ILE A 267 -4.54 12.05 -22.48
C ILE A 267 -5.67 13.05 -22.17
N ARG A 268 -6.31 13.61 -23.21
CA ARG A 268 -7.50 14.45 -23.11
C ARG A 268 -8.76 13.56 -23.21
#